data_0fdc6a9eb7004dab9731df512c5106ce
#
_entry.id   0fdc6a9eb7004dab9731df512c5106ce
#
_cell.length_a   1.000
_cell.length_b   1.000
_cell.length_c   1.000
_cell.angle_alpha   90.00
_cell.angle_beta   90.00
_cell.angle_gamma   90.00
#
_symmetry.space_group_name_H-M   'P 1'
#
loop_
_entity.id
_entity.type
_entity.pdbx_description
1 polymer ?
#
loop_
_entity_poly.entity_id
_entity_poly.type
_entity_poly.pdbx_seq_one_letter_code
_entity_poly.pdbx_strand_id
1 'polypeptide(L)'
;FDISILEFGGGVFEVLSTNGDTHLGGDDFDQVIINWLVDEFKNDEGADLTQDPMAMQRLKEAAEKAKIELSSSSSTEINLPYIMPVGGVPKHLVKTLTRAKFEALAHNLIQACLEPCKKAMSDAGLSNADIDEVILVGGSSRIPAVQELVEKFFGKTPSKGVNPDEVVAVG
;
A
#
# COMPACT_ATOMS: atom_id res chain seq x y z
N PHE A 1 5.82 4.46 6.03
CA PHE A 1 5.75 3.21 6.82
C PHE A 1 6.54 3.38 8.10
N ASP A 2 5.88 3.13 9.24
CA ASP A 2 6.50 3.23 10.55
C ASP A 2 6.22 1.98 11.36
N ILE A 3 7.17 1.62 12.21
CA ILE A 3 7.03 0.54 13.17
C ILE A 3 7.51 1.00 14.55
N SER A 4 6.77 0.62 15.58
CA SER A 4 7.18 0.82 16.97
C SER A 4 7.09 -0.51 17.71
N ILE A 5 8.10 -0.80 18.49
CA ILE A 5 8.11 -1.95 19.41
C ILE A 5 7.95 -1.44 20.81
N LEU A 6 6.90 -1.91 21.47
CA LEU A 6 6.49 -1.46 22.79
C LEU A 6 6.53 -2.62 23.77
N GLU A 7 6.89 -2.31 25.02
CA GLU A 7 6.71 -3.21 26.14
C GLU A 7 5.58 -2.67 27.04
N PHE A 8 4.69 -3.56 27.45
CA PHE A 8 3.63 -3.22 28.39
C PHE A 8 3.85 -3.95 29.71
N GLY A 9 3.94 -3.17 30.78
CA GLY A 9 4.08 -3.73 32.11
C GLY A 9 3.69 -2.71 33.19
N GLY A 10 3.07 -3.18 34.25
CA GLY A 10 2.66 -2.32 35.36
C GLY A 10 1.68 -1.21 35.00
N GLY A 11 0.89 -1.38 33.92
CA GLY A 11 -0.04 -0.36 33.46
C GLY A 11 0.59 0.74 32.60
N VAL A 12 1.85 0.59 32.21
CA VAL A 12 2.61 1.58 31.43
C VAL A 12 3.17 0.94 30.17
N PHE A 13 3.13 1.69 29.05
CA PHE A 13 3.82 1.34 27.82
C PHE A 13 5.18 2.00 27.76
N GLU A 14 6.19 1.22 27.41
CA GLU A 14 7.53 1.70 27.15
C GLU A 14 7.90 1.43 25.69
N VAL A 15 8.38 2.44 24.98
CA VAL A 15 8.85 2.31 23.59
C VAL A 15 10.26 1.75 23.63
N LEU A 16 10.45 0.53 23.13
CA LEU A 16 11.76 -0.12 23.06
C LEU A 16 12.55 0.32 21.83
N SER A 17 11.89 0.44 20.69
CA SER A 17 12.49 0.95 19.48
C SER A 17 11.43 1.45 18.50
N THR A 18 11.86 2.34 17.60
CA THR A 18 11.06 2.80 16.46
C THR A 18 11.93 2.79 15.21
N ASN A 19 11.33 2.55 14.09
CA ASN A 19 11.97 2.68 12.79
C ASN A 19 10.91 2.96 11.74
N GLY A 20 11.31 3.41 10.56
CA GLY A 20 10.38 3.67 9.48
C GLY A 20 11.06 4.13 8.22
N ASP A 21 10.27 4.25 7.18
CA ASP A 21 10.65 4.84 5.90
C ASP A 21 9.61 5.91 5.57
N THR A 22 10.01 7.17 5.67
CA THR A 22 9.16 8.32 5.40
C THR A 22 8.77 8.45 3.93
N HIS A 23 9.50 7.75 3.04
CA HIS A 23 9.24 7.71 1.60
C HIS A 23 8.39 6.50 1.19
N LEU A 24 7.92 5.70 2.13
CA LEU A 24 7.10 4.52 1.87
C LEU A 24 5.72 4.69 2.50
N GLY A 25 4.71 4.77 1.67
CA GLY A 25 3.33 4.95 2.13
C GLY A 25 2.29 4.62 1.06
N GLY A 26 1.03 4.89 1.35
CA GLY A 26 -0.09 4.61 0.45
C GLY A 26 0.04 5.28 -0.92
N ASP A 27 0.60 6.48 -0.97
CA ASP A 27 0.81 7.20 -2.23
C ASP A 27 1.79 6.48 -3.16
N ASP A 28 2.77 5.77 -2.64
CA ASP A 28 3.71 4.99 -3.44
C ASP A 28 3.02 3.79 -4.10
N PHE A 29 2.10 3.16 -3.39
CA PHE A 29 1.27 2.10 -3.96
C PHE A 29 0.32 2.62 -5.04
N ASP A 30 -0.25 3.81 -4.84
CA ASP A 30 -1.06 4.48 -5.87
C ASP A 30 -0.22 4.79 -7.11
N GLN A 31 1.00 5.27 -6.92
CA GLN A 31 1.91 5.62 -8.02
C GLN A 31 2.28 4.42 -8.89
N VAL A 32 2.40 3.24 -8.31
CA VAL A 32 2.63 1.99 -9.06
C VAL A 32 1.48 1.73 -10.03
N ILE A 33 0.24 1.93 -9.59
CA ILE A 33 -0.95 1.76 -10.44
C ILE A 33 -0.99 2.84 -11.52
N ILE A 34 -0.69 4.09 -11.17
CA ILE A 34 -0.66 5.21 -12.13
C ILE A 34 0.35 4.92 -13.23
N ASN A 35 1.55 4.52 -12.90
CA ASN A 35 2.61 4.22 -13.87
C ASN A 35 2.19 3.09 -14.80
N TRP A 36 1.56 2.04 -14.28
CA TRP A 36 1.03 0.95 -15.09
C TRP A 36 -0.04 1.43 -16.07
N LEU A 37 -1.00 2.25 -15.62
CA LEU A 37 -2.05 2.79 -16.50
C LEU A 37 -1.48 3.70 -17.58
N VAL A 38 -0.49 4.53 -17.26
CA VAL A 38 0.21 5.38 -18.24
C VAL A 38 0.88 4.52 -19.31
N ASP A 39 1.58 3.47 -18.91
CA ASP A 39 2.26 2.57 -19.84
C ASP A 39 1.27 1.80 -20.71
N GLU A 40 0.19 1.30 -20.14
CA GLU A 40 -0.85 0.60 -20.89
C GLU A 40 -1.51 1.49 -21.93
N PHE A 41 -1.85 2.72 -21.58
CA PHE A 41 -2.43 3.66 -22.52
C PHE A 41 -1.46 4.03 -23.64
N LYS A 42 -0.19 4.21 -23.31
CA LYS A 42 0.85 4.50 -24.30
C LYS A 42 1.05 3.34 -25.27
N ASN A 43 0.99 2.11 -24.79
CA ASN A 43 1.09 0.92 -25.63
C ASN A 43 -0.13 0.77 -26.54
N ASP A 44 -1.32 1.04 -26.04
CA ASP A 44 -2.57 0.89 -26.79
C ASP A 44 -2.83 2.02 -27.78
N GLU A 45 -2.57 3.27 -27.38
CA GLU A 45 -2.96 4.48 -28.12
C GLU A 45 -1.78 5.31 -28.62
N GLY A 46 -0.57 5.02 -28.17
CA GLY A 46 0.63 5.75 -28.56
C GLY A 46 0.74 7.17 -27.97
N ALA A 47 -0.07 7.49 -26.96
CA ALA A 47 -0.09 8.81 -26.33
C ALA A 47 0.34 8.74 -24.86
N ASP A 48 0.95 9.83 -24.39
CA ASP A 48 1.46 9.95 -23.01
C ASP A 48 0.51 10.77 -22.15
N LEU A 49 -0.18 10.11 -21.21
CA LEU A 49 -1.12 10.76 -20.28
C LEU A 49 -0.44 11.73 -19.33
N THR A 50 0.86 11.61 -19.10
CA THR A 50 1.60 12.51 -18.21
C THR A 50 1.65 13.95 -18.72
N GLN A 51 1.37 14.18 -20.00
CA GLN A 51 1.34 15.50 -20.62
C GLN A 51 0.04 16.26 -20.31
N ASP A 52 -0.97 15.60 -19.77
CA ASP A 52 -2.26 16.20 -19.43
C ASP A 52 -2.49 16.18 -17.91
N PRO A 53 -2.41 17.34 -17.22
CA PRO A 53 -2.63 17.39 -15.78
C PRO A 53 -4.01 16.91 -15.32
N MET A 54 -5.04 17.13 -16.14
CA MET A 54 -6.40 16.67 -15.81
C MET A 54 -6.49 15.13 -15.90
N ALA A 55 -5.85 14.54 -16.90
CA ALA A 55 -5.78 13.09 -17.03
C ALA A 55 -5.02 12.48 -15.84
N MET A 56 -3.91 13.08 -15.45
CA MET A 56 -3.12 12.62 -14.30
C MET A 56 -3.90 12.71 -12.99
N GLN A 57 -4.70 13.75 -12.78
CA GLN A 57 -5.54 13.86 -11.59
C GLN A 57 -6.60 12.74 -11.56
N ARG A 58 -7.22 12.46 -12.68
CA ARG A 58 -8.20 11.37 -12.80
C ARG A 58 -7.55 10.00 -12.57
N LEU A 59 -6.32 9.79 -13.07
CA LEU A 59 -5.55 8.57 -12.82
C LEU A 59 -5.24 8.40 -11.33
N LYS A 60 -4.86 9.47 -10.65
CA LYS A 60 -4.57 9.44 -9.22
C LYS A 60 -5.78 9.00 -8.40
N GLU A 61 -6.94 9.59 -8.67
CA GLU A 61 -8.19 9.24 -7.99
C GLU A 61 -8.59 7.79 -8.27
N ALA A 62 -8.47 7.35 -9.52
CA ALA A 62 -8.78 5.99 -9.93
C ALA A 62 -7.84 4.95 -9.31
N ALA A 63 -6.55 5.29 -9.23
CA ALA A 63 -5.54 4.42 -8.63
C ALA A 63 -5.77 4.23 -7.12
N GLU A 64 -6.08 5.30 -6.40
CA GLU A 64 -6.42 5.24 -4.99
C GLU A 64 -7.65 4.37 -4.74
N LYS A 65 -8.70 4.59 -5.52
CA LYS A 65 -9.93 3.78 -5.46
C LYS A 65 -9.65 2.30 -5.75
N ALA A 66 -8.87 2.01 -6.79
CA ALA A 66 -8.51 0.64 -7.16
C ALA A 66 -7.72 -0.05 -6.04
N LYS A 67 -6.76 0.63 -5.44
CA LYS A 67 -6.00 0.13 -4.29
C LYS A 67 -6.94 -0.26 -3.14
N ILE A 68 -7.88 0.61 -2.79
CA ILE A 68 -8.85 0.36 -1.72
C ILE A 68 -9.73 -0.85 -2.07
N GLU A 69 -10.25 -0.92 -3.28
CA GLU A 69 -11.09 -2.04 -3.73
C GLU A 69 -10.35 -3.38 -3.71
N LEU A 70 -9.07 -3.40 -4.07
CA LEU A 70 -8.26 -4.61 -4.07
C LEU A 70 -7.90 -5.12 -2.68
N SER A 71 -8.15 -4.36 -1.62
CA SER A 71 -8.01 -4.85 -0.25
C SER A 71 -9.11 -5.84 0.14
N SER A 72 -10.25 -5.78 -0.52
CA SER A 72 -11.41 -6.66 -0.25
C SER A 72 -11.85 -7.50 -1.45
N SER A 73 -11.40 -7.17 -2.66
CA SER A 73 -11.77 -7.86 -3.91
C SER A 73 -10.53 -8.39 -4.61
N SER A 74 -10.68 -9.48 -5.37
CA SER A 74 -9.58 -10.08 -6.13
C SER A 74 -9.26 -9.32 -7.43
N SER A 75 -10.17 -8.48 -7.89
CA SER A 75 -9.99 -7.64 -9.09
C SER A 75 -10.86 -6.40 -9.01
N THR A 76 -10.48 -5.39 -9.77
CA THR A 76 -11.25 -4.16 -9.94
C THR A 76 -11.17 -3.69 -11.38
N GLU A 77 -12.24 -3.05 -11.87
CA GLU A 77 -12.25 -2.42 -13.18
C GLU A 77 -11.97 -0.92 -13.03
N ILE A 78 -11.01 -0.43 -13.80
CA ILE A 78 -10.69 0.99 -13.88
C ILE A 78 -11.25 1.49 -15.20
N ASN A 79 -12.25 2.37 -15.13
CA ASN A 79 -12.94 2.93 -16.29
C ASN A 79 -12.86 4.45 -16.25
N LEU A 80 -12.08 5.02 -17.17
CA LEU A 80 -11.88 6.45 -17.31
C LEU A 80 -12.29 6.89 -18.73
N PRO A 81 -13.58 7.19 -18.95
CA PRO A 81 -14.06 7.63 -20.26
C PRO A 81 -13.49 9.01 -20.61
N TYR A 82 -13.21 9.21 -21.89
CA TYR A 82 -12.70 10.48 -22.42
C TYR A 82 -11.46 10.99 -21.69
N ILE A 83 -10.53 10.07 -21.38
CA ILE A 83 -9.32 10.42 -20.59
C ILE A 83 -8.42 11.40 -21.35
N MET A 84 -8.29 11.23 -22.65
CA MET A 84 -7.46 12.08 -23.53
C MET A 84 -7.88 11.93 -24.98
N PRO A 85 -7.91 13.02 -25.79
CA PRO A 85 -8.02 12.92 -27.23
C PRO A 85 -6.69 12.47 -27.86
N VAL A 86 -6.77 11.58 -28.85
CA VAL A 86 -5.62 11.15 -29.65
C VAL A 86 -5.96 11.36 -31.11
N GLY A 87 -5.20 12.22 -31.79
CA GLY A 87 -5.51 12.59 -33.17
C GLY A 87 -6.89 13.22 -33.36
N GLY A 88 -7.39 13.95 -32.34
CA GLY A 88 -8.73 14.55 -32.35
C GLY A 88 -9.86 13.60 -32.01
N VAL A 89 -9.58 12.33 -31.75
CA VAL A 89 -10.58 11.33 -31.37
C VAL A 89 -10.52 11.08 -29.86
N PRO A 90 -11.65 11.26 -29.13
CA PRO A 90 -11.68 10.96 -27.70
C PRO A 90 -11.40 9.47 -27.46
N LYS A 91 -10.48 9.19 -26.55
CA LYS A 91 -10.11 7.82 -26.15
C LYS A 91 -10.50 7.56 -24.70
N HIS A 92 -10.82 6.30 -24.45
CA HIS A 92 -11.19 5.82 -23.12
C HIS A 92 -10.09 4.92 -22.57
N LEU A 93 -9.90 4.95 -21.26
CA LEU A 93 -9.03 4.02 -20.57
C LEU A 93 -9.91 3.07 -19.76
N VAL A 94 -9.96 1.81 -20.19
CA VAL A 94 -10.68 0.75 -19.48
C VAL A 94 -9.71 -0.42 -19.28
N LYS A 95 -9.38 -0.72 -18.03
CA LYS A 95 -8.49 -1.81 -17.66
C LYS A 95 -9.01 -2.54 -16.45
N THR A 96 -8.80 -3.84 -16.41
CA THR A 96 -9.05 -4.65 -15.24
C THR A 96 -7.72 -4.89 -14.53
N LEU A 97 -7.64 -4.51 -13.26
CA LEU A 97 -6.50 -4.75 -12.40
C LEU A 97 -6.84 -5.84 -11.40
N THR A 98 -6.07 -6.92 -11.42
CA THR A 98 -6.19 -7.99 -10.42
C THR A 98 -5.30 -7.72 -9.21
N ARG A 99 -5.68 -8.27 -8.07
CA ARG A 99 -4.83 -8.21 -6.86
C ARG A 99 -3.45 -8.80 -7.13
N ALA A 100 -3.37 -9.93 -7.83
CA ALA A 100 -2.10 -10.56 -8.17
C ALA A 100 -1.20 -9.65 -9.03
N LYS A 101 -1.79 -8.95 -10.01
CA LYS A 101 -1.05 -7.98 -10.83
C LYS A 101 -0.57 -6.80 -10.02
N PHE A 102 -1.44 -6.25 -9.16
CA PHE A 102 -1.07 -5.16 -8.25
C PHE A 102 0.09 -5.54 -7.33
N GLU A 103 0.03 -6.72 -6.73
CA GLU A 103 1.10 -7.23 -5.87
C GLU A 103 2.41 -7.42 -6.64
N ALA A 104 2.35 -7.90 -7.88
CA ALA A 104 3.53 -8.01 -8.73
C ALA A 104 4.15 -6.64 -9.07
N LEU A 105 3.31 -5.65 -9.38
CA LEU A 105 3.76 -4.27 -9.65
C LEU A 105 4.35 -3.62 -8.40
N ALA A 106 3.79 -3.88 -7.24
CA ALA A 106 4.18 -3.29 -5.95
C ALA A 106 5.22 -4.14 -5.19
N HIS A 107 5.75 -5.21 -5.78
CA HIS A 107 6.62 -6.16 -5.09
C HIS A 107 7.77 -5.48 -4.34
N ASN A 108 8.47 -4.55 -4.98
CA ASN A 108 9.60 -3.85 -4.36
C ASN A 108 9.17 -2.99 -3.16
N LEU A 109 8.01 -2.35 -3.23
CA LEU A 109 7.46 -1.57 -2.12
C LEU A 109 7.08 -2.47 -0.94
N ILE A 110 6.49 -3.61 -1.23
CA ILE A 110 6.11 -4.60 -0.20
C ILE A 110 7.36 -5.12 0.49
N GLN A 111 8.40 -5.48 -0.26
CA GLN A 111 9.66 -5.95 0.30
C GLN A 111 10.38 -4.85 1.11
N ALA A 112 10.23 -3.60 0.72
CA ALA A 112 10.81 -2.47 1.43
C ALA A 112 10.25 -2.30 2.85
N CYS A 113 9.05 -2.82 3.13
CA CYS A 113 8.46 -2.81 4.48
C CYS A 113 9.24 -3.69 5.48
N LEU A 114 10.02 -4.67 5.01
CA LEU A 114 10.80 -5.56 5.87
C LEU A 114 11.98 -4.86 6.55
N GLU A 115 12.64 -3.94 5.87
CA GLU A 115 13.85 -3.30 6.42
C GLU A 115 13.59 -2.54 7.72
N PRO A 116 12.56 -1.68 7.83
CA PRO A 116 12.22 -1.06 9.09
C PRO A 116 11.90 -2.07 10.20
N CYS A 117 11.21 -3.17 9.86
CA CYS A 117 10.89 -4.23 10.81
C CYS A 117 12.15 -4.90 11.36
N LYS A 118 13.09 -5.26 10.47
CA LYS A 118 14.37 -5.87 10.86
C LYS A 118 15.19 -4.94 11.74
N LYS A 119 15.28 -3.67 11.37
CA LYS A 119 16.02 -2.67 12.12
C LYS A 119 15.43 -2.44 13.51
N ALA A 120 14.11 -2.32 13.60
CA ALA A 120 13.42 -2.12 14.88
C ALA A 120 13.63 -3.32 15.81
N MET A 121 13.54 -4.55 15.31
CA MET A 121 13.79 -5.76 16.09
C MET A 121 15.24 -5.83 16.56
N SER A 122 16.19 -5.51 15.70
CA SER A 122 17.62 -5.46 16.04
C SER A 122 17.91 -4.42 17.12
N ASP A 123 17.35 -3.21 16.98
CA ASP A 123 17.55 -2.12 17.94
C ASP A 123 16.94 -2.43 19.31
N ALA A 124 15.79 -3.12 19.33
CA ALA A 124 15.16 -3.56 20.58
C ALA A 124 15.87 -4.77 21.21
N GLY A 125 16.74 -5.47 20.47
CA GLY A 125 17.43 -6.66 20.94
C GLY A 125 16.49 -7.85 21.16
N LEU A 126 15.37 -7.90 20.44
CA LEU A 126 14.35 -8.93 20.57
C LEU A 126 14.37 -9.89 19.37
N SER A 127 13.96 -11.13 19.62
CA SER A 127 13.63 -12.10 18.57
C SER A 127 12.12 -12.11 18.29
N ASN A 128 11.72 -12.71 17.18
CA ASN A 128 10.29 -12.84 16.85
C ASN A 128 9.47 -13.58 17.93
N ALA A 129 10.10 -14.52 18.65
CA ALA A 129 9.47 -15.24 19.74
C ALA A 129 9.14 -14.34 20.95
N ASP A 130 9.82 -13.22 21.09
CA ASP A 130 9.59 -12.26 22.18
C ASP A 130 8.40 -11.34 21.94
N ILE A 131 7.86 -11.32 20.70
CA ILE A 131 6.69 -10.52 20.34
C ILE A 131 5.42 -11.30 20.70
N ASP A 132 4.58 -10.72 21.54
CA ASP A 132 3.32 -11.31 21.98
C ASP A 132 2.16 -10.98 21.03
N GLU A 133 2.11 -9.76 20.55
CA GLU A 133 1.02 -9.26 19.72
C GLU A 133 1.52 -8.30 18.64
N VAL A 134 0.93 -8.39 17.45
CA VAL A 134 1.18 -7.49 16.32
C VAL A 134 -0.11 -6.73 16.01
N ILE A 135 -0.04 -5.41 16.01
CA ILE A 135 -1.18 -4.53 15.69
C ILE A 135 -0.84 -3.73 14.45
N LEU A 136 -1.73 -3.78 13.46
CA LEU A 136 -1.62 -3.00 12.24
C LEU A 136 -2.48 -1.74 12.33
N VAL A 137 -1.91 -0.61 11.92
CA VAL A 137 -2.57 0.69 11.92
C VAL A 137 -2.38 1.39 10.58
N GLY A 138 -3.31 2.29 10.24
CA GLY A 138 -3.29 3.04 8.99
C GLY A 138 -3.89 2.30 7.81
N GLY A 139 -4.31 3.06 6.78
CA GLY A 139 -5.01 2.52 5.61
C GLY A 139 -4.20 1.55 4.77
N SER A 140 -2.88 1.76 4.63
CA SER A 140 -1.98 0.87 3.89
C SER A 140 -1.86 -0.52 4.51
N SER A 141 -2.18 -0.66 5.80
CA SER A 141 -2.22 -1.96 6.49
C SER A 141 -3.34 -2.87 6.00
N ARG A 142 -4.28 -2.35 5.24
CA ARG A 142 -5.35 -3.16 4.63
C ARG A 142 -4.90 -3.92 3.40
N ILE A 143 -3.74 -3.60 2.83
CA ILE A 143 -3.20 -4.30 1.66
C ILE A 143 -2.85 -5.73 2.06
N PRO A 144 -3.49 -6.77 1.46
CA PRO A 144 -3.30 -8.16 1.88
C PRO A 144 -1.84 -8.62 1.83
N ALA A 145 -1.08 -8.19 0.83
CA ALA A 145 0.33 -8.56 0.71
C ALA A 145 1.19 -8.00 1.85
N VAL A 146 0.86 -6.80 2.35
CA VAL A 146 1.53 -6.21 3.52
C VAL A 146 1.19 -7.00 4.77
N GLN A 147 -0.06 -7.39 4.96
CA GLN A 147 -0.50 -8.21 6.09
C GLN A 147 0.20 -9.56 6.09
N GLU A 148 0.28 -10.23 4.95
CA GLU A 148 0.98 -11.52 4.81
C GLU A 148 2.47 -11.39 5.11
N LEU A 149 3.11 -10.34 4.64
CA LEU A 149 4.52 -10.09 4.88
C LEU A 149 4.81 -9.93 6.37
N VAL A 150 4.01 -9.13 7.06
CA VAL A 150 4.15 -8.88 8.51
C VAL A 150 3.90 -10.17 9.29
N GLU A 151 2.86 -10.93 8.93
CA GLU A 151 2.55 -12.21 9.55
C GLU A 151 3.69 -13.22 9.40
N LYS A 152 4.26 -13.33 8.21
CA LYS A 152 5.40 -14.22 7.97
C LYS A 152 6.65 -13.77 8.71
N PHE A 153 6.91 -12.47 8.75
CA PHE A 153 8.09 -11.94 9.41
C PHE A 153 8.06 -12.17 10.92
N PHE A 154 6.94 -11.86 11.58
CA PHE A 154 6.79 -12.02 13.02
C PHE A 154 6.35 -13.43 13.44
N GLY A 155 5.87 -14.25 12.52
CA GLY A 155 5.35 -15.59 12.81
C GLY A 155 4.04 -15.57 13.61
N LYS A 156 3.32 -14.45 13.59
CA LYS A 156 2.07 -14.23 14.32
C LYS A 156 1.05 -13.52 13.45
N THR A 157 -0.21 -13.97 13.55
CA THR A 157 -1.32 -13.31 12.90
C THR A 157 -1.57 -11.94 13.55
N PRO A 158 -1.62 -10.84 12.78
CA PRO A 158 -1.94 -9.53 13.32
C PRO A 158 -3.30 -9.51 14.03
N SER A 159 -3.40 -8.73 15.10
CA SER A 159 -4.64 -8.55 15.84
C SER A 159 -5.70 -7.87 14.98
N LYS A 160 -6.90 -8.44 14.93
CA LYS A 160 -8.03 -7.94 14.12
C LYS A 160 -9.08 -7.18 14.95
N GLY A 161 -8.84 -6.99 16.23
CA GLY A 161 -9.78 -6.31 17.13
C GLY A 161 -9.85 -4.80 16.99
N VAL A 162 -8.99 -4.21 16.15
CA VAL A 162 -8.90 -2.76 15.97
C VAL A 162 -9.02 -2.42 14.49
N ASN A 163 -9.81 -1.38 14.18
CA ASN A 163 -9.92 -0.87 12.81
C ASN A 163 -8.63 -0.07 12.47
N PRO A 164 -7.85 -0.48 11.46
CA PRO A 164 -6.58 0.18 11.12
C PRO A 164 -6.73 1.67 10.74
N ASP A 165 -7.88 2.05 10.20
CA ASP A 165 -8.14 3.44 9.80
C ASP A 165 -8.46 4.35 10.99
N GLU A 166 -9.01 3.80 12.06
CA GLU A 166 -9.54 4.55 13.20
C GLU A 166 -8.67 4.47 14.44
N VAL A 167 -7.78 3.48 14.54
CA VAL A 167 -7.00 3.22 15.76
C VAL A 167 -6.13 4.40 16.17
N VAL A 168 -5.61 5.15 15.22
CA VAL A 168 -4.79 6.34 15.50
C VAL A 168 -5.62 7.43 16.19
N ALA A 169 -6.88 7.58 15.82
CA ALA A 169 -7.80 8.55 16.44
C ALA A 169 -8.33 8.06 17.80
N VAL A 170 -8.49 6.75 17.96
CA VAL A 170 -8.99 6.13 19.20
C VAL A 170 -7.88 6.02 20.27
N GLY A 171 -6.64 5.74 19.84
CA GLY A 171 -5.48 5.55 20.71
C GLY A 171 -5.07 6.77 21.45
#